data_8ee10ec8516f01031b4975ff1abdd6b5
#
_entry.id   8ee10ec8516f01031b4975ff1abdd6b5
#
_cell.length_a   1.000
_cell.length_b   1.000
_cell.length_c   1.000
_cell.angle_alpha   90.00
_cell.angle_beta   90.00
_cell.angle_gamma   90.00
#
_symmetry.space_group_name_H-M   'P 1'
#
loop_
_entity.id
_entity.type
_entity.pdbx_description
1 polymer ?
#
loop_
_entity_poly.entity_id
_entity_poly.type
_entity_poly.pdbx_seq_one_letter_code
_entity_poly.pdbx_strand_id
1 'polypeptide(L)'
;MSDTSRARPLAETLAAMAALTPAQHALLERISHHATPVTVAELAQEAGLHVSSVRETLEGLFALGLVEKQQLPSSGRGRPALGYSTMTPADPSFAAQMLHQLTSSLLAWLRVDAADPAASVREIGARWADAALETMAVPDHSHNPSRRPVRDTFNVASHLGKVRLFMNAMGFASVPHNTDPMAVVLTACPFTEPGTPDDLALELRRGIVERVFERTATGFATWSLETD
;
A
#
# COMPACT_ATOMS: atom_id res chain seq x y z
N MET A 1 -27.44 -7.64 -9.44
CA MET A 1 -26.40 -8.65 -9.65
C MET A 1 -25.12 -8.03 -9.18
N SER A 2 -24.70 -8.37 -7.95
CA SER A 2 -23.48 -7.85 -7.32
C SER A 2 -22.31 -8.61 -7.93
N ASP A 3 -21.53 -7.90 -8.75
CA ASP A 3 -20.25 -8.40 -9.26
C ASP A 3 -19.31 -8.45 -8.05
N THR A 4 -19.16 -9.64 -7.50
CA THR A 4 -18.28 -9.90 -6.36
C THR A 4 -16.86 -9.74 -6.89
N SER A 5 -16.27 -8.58 -6.62
CA SER A 5 -14.86 -8.30 -6.89
C SER A 5 -14.02 -9.44 -6.31
N ARG A 6 -13.56 -10.31 -7.18
CA ARG A 6 -12.72 -11.45 -6.82
C ARG A 6 -11.37 -10.87 -6.40
N ALA A 7 -11.06 -10.96 -5.11
CA ALA A 7 -9.76 -10.53 -4.59
C ALA A 7 -8.64 -11.15 -5.45
N ARG A 8 -7.83 -10.30 -6.07
CA ARG A 8 -6.69 -10.76 -6.88
C ARG A 8 -5.59 -11.29 -5.96
N PRO A 9 -4.84 -12.30 -6.40
CA PRO A 9 -3.63 -12.72 -5.72
C PRO A 9 -2.67 -11.54 -5.54
N LEU A 10 -1.99 -11.48 -4.39
CA LEU A 10 -1.04 -10.41 -4.07
C LEU A 10 0.00 -10.20 -5.18
N ALA A 11 0.54 -11.28 -5.73
CA ALA A 11 1.51 -11.22 -6.83
C ALA A 11 0.98 -10.50 -8.08
N GLU A 12 -0.29 -10.71 -8.45
CA GLU A 12 -0.92 -10.01 -9.56
C GLU A 12 -1.12 -8.53 -9.27
N THR A 13 -1.49 -8.18 -8.03
CA THR A 13 -1.63 -6.79 -7.59
C THR A 13 -0.30 -6.06 -7.64
N LEU A 14 0.77 -6.66 -7.14
CA LEU A 14 2.12 -6.09 -7.18
C LEU A 14 2.63 -5.93 -8.62
N ALA A 15 2.40 -6.92 -9.49
CA ALA A 15 2.75 -6.84 -10.90
C ALA A 15 1.97 -5.72 -11.62
N ALA A 16 0.68 -5.57 -11.32
CA ALA A 16 -0.14 -4.49 -11.86
C ALA A 16 0.38 -3.11 -11.42
N MET A 17 0.77 -2.96 -10.15
CA MET A 17 1.35 -1.71 -9.63
C MET A 17 2.69 -1.37 -10.31
N ALA A 18 3.54 -2.37 -10.55
CA ALA A 18 4.82 -2.18 -11.24
C ALA A 18 4.66 -1.73 -12.70
N ALA A 19 3.56 -2.11 -13.34
CA ALA A 19 3.26 -1.80 -14.74
C ALA A 19 2.52 -0.46 -14.93
N LEU A 20 2.25 0.30 -13.86
CA LEU A 20 1.52 1.56 -13.96
C LEU A 20 2.29 2.62 -14.77
N THR A 21 1.58 3.31 -15.65
CA THR A 21 2.10 4.52 -16.27
C THR A 21 2.23 5.65 -15.23
N PRO A 22 3.07 6.68 -15.47
CA PRO A 22 3.17 7.82 -14.56
C PRO A 22 1.83 8.51 -14.27
N ALA A 23 0.95 8.61 -15.28
CA ALA A 23 -0.38 9.19 -15.12
C ALA A 23 -1.30 8.33 -14.24
N GLN A 24 -1.28 7.02 -14.43
CA GLN A 24 -2.02 6.07 -13.59
C GLN A 24 -1.52 6.12 -12.14
N HIS A 25 -0.21 6.16 -11.95
CA HIS A 25 0.41 6.23 -10.62
C HIS A 25 -0.02 7.51 -9.90
N ALA A 26 0.10 8.68 -10.55
CA ALA A 26 -0.27 9.96 -9.97
C ALA A 26 -1.77 10.02 -9.61
N LEU A 27 -2.64 9.43 -10.44
CA LEU A 27 -4.07 9.40 -10.18
C LEU A 27 -4.42 8.44 -9.03
N LEU A 28 -3.80 7.27 -8.98
CA LEU A 28 -3.97 6.30 -7.89
C LEU A 28 -3.52 6.88 -6.54
N GLU A 29 -2.39 7.59 -6.53
CA GLU A 29 -1.90 8.31 -5.36
C GLU A 29 -2.91 9.35 -4.87
N ARG A 30 -3.51 10.15 -5.79
CA ARG A 30 -4.55 11.12 -5.41
C ARG A 30 -5.77 10.45 -4.79
N ILE A 31 -6.29 9.40 -5.41
CA ILE A 31 -7.43 8.65 -4.87
C ILE A 31 -7.11 8.14 -3.46
N SER A 32 -5.88 7.70 -3.21
CA SER A 32 -5.47 7.18 -1.90
C SER A 32 -5.44 8.23 -0.78
N HIS A 33 -5.48 9.52 -1.11
CA HIS A 33 -5.60 10.60 -0.12
C HIS A 33 -7.03 10.84 0.38
N HIS A 34 -8.03 10.29 -0.31
CA HIS A 34 -9.43 10.44 0.08
C HIS A 34 -9.85 9.29 1.01
N ALA A 35 -10.47 9.65 2.14
CA ALA A 35 -11.05 8.69 3.07
C ALA A 35 -12.39 8.11 2.58
N THR A 36 -13.03 8.79 1.62
CA THR A 36 -14.32 8.42 1.02
C THR A 36 -14.17 8.35 -0.50
N PRO A 37 -15.03 7.59 -1.18
CA PRO A 37 -14.98 7.50 -2.64
C PRO A 37 -15.13 8.85 -3.31
N VAL A 38 -14.24 9.14 -4.23
CA VAL A 38 -14.13 10.42 -4.94
C VAL A 38 -14.64 10.31 -6.37
N THR A 39 -15.31 11.35 -6.87
CA THR A 39 -15.86 11.36 -8.23
C THR A 39 -14.80 11.73 -9.28
N VAL A 40 -15.09 11.38 -10.55
CA VAL A 40 -14.24 11.79 -11.69
C VAL A 40 -14.09 13.32 -11.76
N ALA A 41 -15.16 14.06 -11.45
CA ALA A 41 -15.14 15.51 -11.53
C ALA A 41 -14.23 16.14 -10.47
N GLU A 42 -14.29 15.65 -9.23
CA GLU A 42 -13.40 16.08 -8.14
C GLU A 42 -11.94 15.78 -8.48
N LEU A 43 -11.63 14.56 -8.91
CA LEU A 43 -10.27 14.20 -9.33
C LEU A 43 -9.76 15.02 -10.51
N ALA A 44 -10.62 15.33 -11.47
CA ALA A 44 -10.25 16.16 -12.61
C ALA A 44 -9.93 17.61 -12.18
N GLN A 45 -10.72 18.15 -11.27
CA GLN A 45 -10.47 19.46 -10.68
C GLN A 45 -9.16 19.49 -9.89
N GLU A 46 -8.94 18.53 -9.02
CA GLU A 46 -7.72 18.43 -8.20
C GLU A 46 -6.45 18.20 -9.03
N ALA A 47 -6.56 17.42 -10.09
CA ALA A 47 -5.44 17.12 -10.97
C ALA A 47 -5.17 18.23 -12.01
N GLY A 48 -6.10 19.15 -12.21
CA GLY A 48 -6.04 20.12 -13.32
C GLY A 48 -6.14 19.46 -14.69
N LEU A 49 -6.86 18.32 -14.79
CA LEU A 49 -6.98 17.51 -15.99
C LEU A 49 -8.41 17.55 -16.55
N HIS A 50 -8.55 17.19 -17.82
CA HIS A 50 -9.87 17.05 -18.42
C HIS A 50 -10.57 15.78 -17.89
N VAL A 51 -11.89 15.87 -17.65
CA VAL A 51 -12.74 14.79 -17.12
C VAL A 51 -12.62 13.49 -17.95
N SER A 52 -12.50 13.60 -19.28
CA SER A 52 -12.33 12.43 -20.16
C SER A 52 -11.01 11.69 -19.92
N SER A 53 -9.91 12.42 -19.73
CA SER A 53 -8.58 11.84 -19.46
C SER A 53 -8.54 11.13 -18.12
N VAL A 54 -9.15 11.76 -17.08
CA VAL A 54 -9.27 11.13 -15.76
C VAL A 54 -10.12 9.87 -15.82
N ARG A 55 -11.24 9.90 -16.57
CA ARG A 55 -12.10 8.73 -16.73
C ARG A 55 -11.37 7.58 -17.41
N GLU A 56 -10.63 7.83 -18.49
CA GLU A 56 -9.85 6.82 -19.18
C GLU A 56 -8.80 6.19 -18.27
N THR A 57 -8.07 7.01 -17.52
CA THR A 57 -7.07 6.55 -16.55
C THR A 57 -7.72 5.70 -15.45
N LEU A 58 -8.89 6.12 -14.92
CA LEU A 58 -9.65 5.37 -13.92
C LEU A 58 -10.16 4.03 -14.44
N GLU A 59 -10.63 3.97 -15.70
CA GLU A 59 -11.01 2.70 -16.31
C GLU A 59 -9.82 1.75 -16.44
N GLY A 60 -8.65 2.27 -16.78
CA GLY A 60 -7.40 1.50 -16.77
C GLY A 60 -7.06 0.96 -15.38
N LEU A 61 -7.12 1.79 -14.35
CA LEU A 61 -6.87 1.39 -12.95
C LEU A 61 -7.91 0.37 -12.46
N PHE A 62 -9.17 0.54 -12.84
CA PHE A 62 -10.23 -0.42 -12.53
C PHE A 62 -10.01 -1.77 -13.22
N ALA A 63 -9.62 -1.77 -14.49
CA ALA A 63 -9.28 -3.00 -15.21
C ALA A 63 -8.08 -3.74 -14.58
N LEU A 64 -7.14 -2.99 -14.01
CA LEU A 64 -6.01 -3.52 -13.23
C LEU A 64 -6.43 -3.95 -11.81
N GLY A 65 -7.69 -3.71 -11.39
CA GLY A 65 -8.19 -4.06 -10.06
C GLY A 65 -7.54 -3.26 -8.93
N LEU A 66 -7.05 -2.05 -9.21
CA LEU A 66 -6.40 -1.18 -8.22
C LEU A 66 -7.35 -0.12 -7.65
N VAL A 67 -8.51 0.06 -8.27
CA VAL A 67 -9.60 0.92 -7.78
C VAL A 67 -10.92 0.19 -7.87
N GLU A 68 -11.82 0.54 -6.96
CA GLU A 68 -13.21 0.11 -6.94
C GLU A 68 -14.13 1.21 -7.42
N LYS A 69 -15.27 0.82 -8.00
CA LYS A 69 -16.36 1.71 -8.40
C LYS A 69 -17.57 1.44 -7.53
N GLN A 70 -18.15 2.47 -6.95
CA GLN A 70 -19.44 2.35 -6.27
C GLN A 70 -20.37 3.50 -6.64
N GLN A 71 -21.66 3.22 -6.59
CA GLN A 71 -22.67 4.25 -6.78
C GLN A 71 -22.77 5.08 -5.50
N LEU A 72 -22.62 6.40 -5.66
CA LEU A 72 -22.81 7.32 -4.53
C LEU A 72 -24.31 7.56 -4.29
N PRO A 73 -24.73 7.88 -3.05
CA PRO A 73 -26.09 8.27 -2.77
C PRO A 73 -26.53 9.42 -3.68
N SER A 74 -27.70 9.28 -4.33
CA SER A 74 -28.21 10.33 -5.19
C SER A 74 -28.78 11.48 -4.36
N SER A 75 -28.34 12.70 -4.60
CA SER A 75 -28.85 13.91 -3.96
C SER A 75 -29.99 14.60 -4.74
N GLY A 76 -30.56 13.96 -5.76
CA GLY A 76 -31.62 14.56 -6.58
C GLY A 76 -32.04 13.72 -7.79
N ARG A 77 -32.75 14.37 -8.76
CA ARG A 77 -33.12 13.75 -10.05
C ARG A 77 -31.88 13.58 -10.92
N GLY A 78 -31.56 12.36 -11.32
CA GLY A 78 -30.46 12.05 -12.22
C GLY A 78 -29.87 10.65 -11.97
N ARG A 79 -28.96 10.24 -12.86
CA ARG A 79 -28.22 8.99 -12.65
C ARG A 79 -27.26 9.18 -11.46
N PRO A 80 -27.24 8.26 -10.49
CA PRO A 80 -26.29 8.32 -9.38
C PRO A 80 -24.85 8.48 -9.90
N ALA A 81 -24.09 9.35 -9.24
CA ALA A 81 -22.68 9.51 -9.55
C ALA A 81 -21.89 8.24 -9.16
N LEU A 82 -20.83 7.96 -9.91
CA LEU A 82 -19.87 6.92 -9.55
C LEU A 82 -18.75 7.54 -8.73
N GLY A 83 -18.48 6.96 -7.57
CA GLY A 83 -17.31 7.22 -6.77
C GLY A 83 -16.27 6.13 -6.97
N TYR A 84 -15.01 6.51 -6.87
CA TYR A 84 -13.85 5.65 -6.97
C TYR A 84 -13.07 5.69 -5.67
N SER A 85 -12.63 4.53 -5.21
CA SER A 85 -11.74 4.38 -4.05
C SER A 85 -10.60 3.43 -4.43
N THR A 86 -9.45 3.59 -3.80
CA THR A 86 -8.40 2.58 -3.91
C THR A 86 -8.91 1.29 -3.27
N MET A 87 -8.58 0.16 -3.90
CA MET A 87 -8.79 -1.12 -3.23
C MET A 87 -7.95 -1.14 -1.95
N THR A 88 -8.61 -0.84 -0.84
CA THR A 88 -8.07 -1.17 0.47
C THR A 88 -8.54 -2.58 0.82
N PRO A 89 -7.69 -3.43 1.36
CA PRO A 89 -8.09 -4.74 1.89
C PRO A 89 -8.92 -4.59 3.18
N ALA A 90 -9.86 -3.64 3.22
CA ALA A 90 -10.65 -3.34 4.41
C ALA A 90 -11.84 -4.28 4.59
N ASP A 91 -12.15 -5.08 3.57
CA ASP A 91 -13.15 -6.13 3.72
C ASP A 91 -12.41 -7.45 3.97
N PRO A 92 -12.56 -8.09 5.15
CA PRO A 92 -11.85 -9.31 5.46
C PRO A 92 -12.37 -10.43 4.55
N SER A 93 -11.77 -10.53 3.36
CA SER A 93 -11.98 -11.68 2.50
C SER A 93 -11.59 -12.94 3.29
N PHE A 94 -12.21 -14.07 2.99
CA PHE A 94 -11.83 -15.36 3.58
C PHE A 94 -10.32 -15.60 3.52
N ALA A 95 -9.67 -15.19 2.43
CA ALA A 95 -8.22 -15.27 2.27
C ALA A 95 -7.46 -14.41 3.31
N ALA A 96 -7.95 -13.22 3.65
CA ALA A 96 -7.34 -12.38 4.67
C ALA A 96 -7.50 -13.01 6.08
N GLN A 97 -8.65 -13.58 6.37
CA GLN A 97 -8.87 -14.30 7.63
C GLN A 97 -7.95 -15.52 7.76
N MET A 98 -7.78 -16.30 6.68
CA MET A 98 -6.87 -17.44 6.65
C MET A 98 -5.42 -17.00 6.83
N LEU A 99 -4.99 -15.90 6.19
CA LEU A 99 -3.66 -15.33 6.38
C LEU A 99 -3.45 -14.89 7.83
N HIS A 100 -4.45 -14.22 8.42
CA HIS A 100 -4.40 -13.80 9.80
C HIS A 100 -4.26 -15.00 10.76
N GLN A 101 -5.06 -16.04 10.59
CA GLN A 101 -4.97 -17.26 11.41
C GLN A 101 -3.62 -17.96 11.29
N LEU A 102 -3.08 -18.09 10.05
CA LEU A 102 -1.77 -18.68 9.81
C LEU A 102 -0.69 -17.85 10.48
N THR A 103 -0.72 -16.53 10.31
CA THR A 103 0.27 -15.63 10.91
C THR A 103 0.21 -15.69 12.43
N SER A 104 -0.97 -15.64 13.03
CA SER A 104 -1.14 -15.74 14.49
C SER A 104 -0.59 -17.06 15.03
N SER A 105 -0.85 -18.18 14.33
CA SER A 105 -0.32 -19.50 14.71
C SER A 105 1.21 -19.55 14.61
N LEU A 106 1.78 -18.96 13.56
CA LEU A 106 3.24 -18.87 13.37
C LEU A 106 3.88 -18.02 14.46
N LEU A 107 3.31 -16.84 14.77
CA LEU A 107 3.82 -15.97 15.83
C LEU A 107 3.74 -16.64 17.21
N ALA A 108 2.65 -17.36 17.50
CA ALA A 108 2.50 -18.12 18.74
C ALA A 108 3.56 -19.21 18.87
N TRP A 109 3.84 -19.94 17.79
CA TRP A 109 4.92 -20.94 17.77
C TRP A 109 6.30 -20.30 17.97
N LEU A 110 6.63 -19.25 17.24
CA LEU A 110 7.92 -18.55 17.37
C LEU A 110 8.15 -17.99 18.79
N ARG A 111 7.07 -17.54 19.46
CA ARG A 111 7.14 -17.01 20.82
C ARG A 111 7.64 -18.05 21.83
N VAL A 112 7.40 -19.34 21.57
CA VAL A 112 7.77 -20.44 22.44
C VAL A 112 9.11 -21.07 22.03
N ASP A 113 9.32 -21.28 20.72
CA ASP A 113 10.39 -22.13 20.22
C ASP A 113 11.62 -21.37 19.70
N ALA A 114 11.48 -20.06 19.37
CA ALA A 114 12.61 -19.29 18.87
C ALA A 114 13.49 -18.77 20.01
N ALA A 115 14.81 -18.81 19.81
CA ALA A 115 15.76 -18.23 20.78
C ALA A 115 15.62 -16.70 20.91
N ASP A 116 15.31 -16.01 19.80
CA ASP A 116 14.97 -14.60 19.75
C ASP A 116 13.75 -14.44 18.83
N PRO A 117 12.53 -14.47 19.38
CA PRO A 117 11.31 -14.35 18.61
C PRO A 117 11.23 -13.03 17.82
N ALA A 118 11.61 -11.91 18.42
CA ALA A 118 11.53 -10.59 17.82
C ALA A 118 12.45 -10.47 16.60
N ALA A 119 13.72 -10.87 16.74
CA ALA A 119 14.67 -10.88 15.63
C ALA A 119 14.25 -11.85 14.51
N SER A 120 13.75 -13.03 14.88
CA SER A 120 13.26 -14.03 13.91
C SER A 120 12.09 -13.51 13.08
N VAL A 121 11.12 -12.89 13.73
CA VAL A 121 9.94 -12.34 13.07
C VAL A 121 10.30 -11.12 12.21
N ARG A 122 11.21 -10.28 12.67
CA ARG A 122 11.72 -9.13 11.88
C ARG A 122 12.40 -9.60 10.61
N GLU A 123 13.22 -10.64 10.68
CA GLU A 123 13.86 -11.26 9.52
C GLU A 123 12.85 -11.87 8.55
N ILE A 124 11.78 -12.50 9.03
CA ILE A 124 10.67 -12.99 8.20
C ILE A 124 10.02 -11.83 7.44
N GLY A 125 9.77 -10.71 8.13
CA GLY A 125 9.22 -9.50 7.51
C GLY A 125 10.13 -8.93 6.43
N ALA A 126 11.44 -8.87 6.68
CA ALA A 126 12.43 -8.41 5.71
C ALA A 126 12.46 -9.29 4.45
N ARG A 127 12.47 -10.62 4.61
CA ARG A 127 12.44 -11.57 3.48
C ARG A 127 11.16 -11.48 2.67
N TRP A 128 10.02 -11.27 3.33
CA TRP A 128 8.76 -11.08 2.63
C TRP A 128 8.75 -9.78 1.83
N ALA A 129 9.28 -8.69 2.39
CA ALA A 129 9.48 -7.44 1.65
C ALA A 129 10.39 -7.62 0.44
N ASP A 130 11.49 -8.37 0.57
CA ASP A 130 12.37 -8.69 -0.55
C ASP A 130 11.64 -9.42 -1.68
N ALA A 131 10.89 -10.46 -1.36
CA ALA A 131 10.11 -11.21 -2.34
C ALA A 131 9.07 -10.33 -3.07
N ALA A 132 8.41 -9.41 -2.35
CA ALA A 132 7.47 -8.46 -2.92
C ALA A 132 8.16 -7.44 -3.83
N LEU A 133 9.29 -6.88 -3.39
CA LEU A 133 10.08 -5.91 -4.16
C LEU A 133 10.71 -6.54 -5.41
N GLU A 134 11.13 -7.79 -5.35
CA GLU A 134 11.60 -8.56 -6.51
C GLU A 134 10.48 -8.77 -7.53
N THR A 135 9.28 -9.12 -7.07
CA THR A 135 8.09 -9.26 -7.94
C THR A 135 7.78 -7.95 -8.68
N MET A 136 8.03 -6.82 -8.05
CA MET A 136 7.87 -5.49 -8.64
C MET A 136 9.09 -5.03 -9.47
N ALA A 137 10.13 -5.83 -9.58
CA ALA A 137 11.41 -5.49 -10.22
C ALA A 137 12.02 -4.20 -9.63
N VAL A 138 11.85 -3.93 -8.34
CA VAL A 138 12.45 -2.79 -7.65
C VAL A 138 13.94 -3.04 -7.44
N PRO A 139 14.83 -2.18 -7.94
CA PRO A 139 16.27 -2.35 -7.78
C PRO A 139 16.67 -2.32 -6.31
N ASP A 140 17.64 -3.15 -5.94
CA ASP A 140 18.27 -3.10 -4.62
C ASP A 140 19.40 -2.07 -4.61
N HIS A 141 19.21 -0.99 -3.87
CA HIS A 141 20.19 0.08 -3.67
C HIS A 141 21.01 -0.08 -2.39
N SER A 142 20.70 -1.05 -1.54
CA SER A 142 21.39 -1.25 -0.25
C SER A 142 22.85 -1.64 -0.39
N HIS A 143 23.19 -2.40 -1.44
CA HIS A 143 24.52 -2.99 -1.65
C HIS A 143 25.40 -2.25 -2.68
N ASN A 144 24.85 -1.33 -3.47
CA ASN A 144 25.61 -0.64 -4.50
C ASN A 144 25.37 0.88 -4.55
N PRO A 145 26.00 1.65 -3.65
CA PRO A 145 25.85 3.09 -3.63
C PRO A 145 26.32 3.80 -4.91
N SER A 146 27.11 3.14 -5.78
CA SER A 146 27.60 3.72 -7.01
C SER A 146 26.56 3.73 -8.15
N ARG A 147 25.46 2.99 -8.04
CA ARG A 147 24.35 2.97 -9.01
C ARG A 147 23.19 3.90 -8.62
N ARG A 148 23.45 4.86 -7.76
CA ARG A 148 22.42 5.81 -7.32
C ARG A 148 21.94 6.66 -8.49
N PRO A 149 20.63 6.89 -8.65
CA PRO A 149 20.15 7.96 -9.51
C PRO A 149 20.76 9.27 -9.04
N VAL A 150 20.95 10.21 -9.97
CA VAL A 150 21.50 11.53 -9.67
C VAL A 150 20.65 12.13 -8.52
N ARG A 151 21.30 12.60 -7.46
CA ARG A 151 20.65 13.12 -6.24
C ARG A 151 19.54 14.13 -6.51
N ASP A 152 19.68 14.90 -7.59
CA ASP A 152 18.75 15.96 -7.99
C ASP A 152 17.38 15.43 -8.48
N THR A 153 17.24 14.12 -8.70
CA THR A 153 15.98 13.50 -9.17
C THR A 153 15.23 12.77 -8.08
N PHE A 154 15.80 12.60 -6.87
CA PHE A 154 15.12 11.92 -5.77
C PHE A 154 14.15 12.87 -5.06
N ASN A 155 12.87 12.65 -5.24
CA ASN A 155 11.81 13.37 -4.55
C ASN A 155 11.26 12.52 -3.42
N VAL A 156 11.52 12.93 -2.16
CA VAL A 156 11.12 12.18 -0.95
C VAL A 156 9.61 12.02 -0.86
N ALA A 157 8.84 13.07 -1.15
CA ALA A 157 7.38 13.00 -1.09
C ALA A 157 6.81 11.99 -2.10
N SER A 158 7.33 12.00 -3.35
CA SER A 158 6.96 11.01 -4.36
C SER A 158 7.39 9.60 -3.97
N HIS A 159 8.56 9.46 -3.31
CA HIS A 159 9.02 8.18 -2.80
C HIS A 159 8.10 7.64 -1.70
N LEU A 160 7.73 8.47 -0.72
CA LEU A 160 6.77 8.11 0.32
C LEU A 160 5.41 7.71 -0.25
N GLY A 161 4.93 8.41 -1.28
CA GLY A 161 3.72 8.03 -2.00
C GLY A 161 3.79 6.61 -2.56
N LYS A 162 4.92 6.23 -3.17
CA LYS A 162 5.16 4.87 -3.69
C LYS A 162 5.23 3.83 -2.57
N VAL A 163 5.93 4.14 -1.48
CA VAL A 163 5.99 3.26 -0.29
C VAL A 163 4.58 3.04 0.28
N ARG A 164 3.76 4.09 0.38
CA ARG A 164 2.37 3.96 0.81
C ARG A 164 1.57 3.01 -0.08
N LEU A 165 1.65 3.19 -1.39
CA LEU A 165 0.96 2.29 -2.34
C LEU A 165 1.44 0.85 -2.19
N PHE A 166 2.73 0.63 -2.00
CA PHE A 166 3.30 -0.68 -1.71
C PHE A 166 2.73 -1.26 -0.41
N MET A 167 2.74 -0.49 0.68
CA MET A 167 2.22 -0.94 1.97
C MET A 167 0.72 -1.26 1.88
N ASN A 168 -0.06 -0.45 1.17
CA ASN A 168 -1.48 -0.72 0.93
C ASN A 168 -1.68 -2.03 0.14
N ALA A 169 -0.85 -2.31 -0.87
CA ALA A 169 -0.89 -3.57 -1.61
C ALA A 169 -0.53 -4.79 -0.74
N MET A 170 0.34 -4.59 0.26
CA MET A 170 0.68 -5.61 1.26
C MET A 170 -0.41 -5.80 2.34
N GLY A 171 -1.49 -5.02 2.29
CA GLY A 171 -2.61 -5.12 3.22
C GLY A 171 -2.53 -4.18 4.44
N PHE A 172 -1.55 -3.30 4.49
CA PHE A 172 -1.49 -2.25 5.52
C PHE A 172 -2.30 -1.05 5.06
N ALA A 173 -3.28 -0.60 5.84
CA ALA A 173 -3.88 0.70 5.57
C ALA A 173 -2.89 1.81 5.94
N SER A 174 -2.49 2.62 4.97
CA SER A 174 -1.56 3.71 5.20
C SER A 174 -2.17 5.05 4.80
N VAL A 175 -2.01 6.04 5.66
CA VAL A 175 -2.48 7.41 5.45
C VAL A 175 -1.33 8.40 5.62
N PRO A 176 -1.38 9.57 4.96
CA PRO A 176 -0.44 10.64 5.26
C PRO A 176 -0.58 11.07 6.72
N HIS A 177 0.52 11.46 7.35
CA HIS A 177 0.44 12.08 8.66
C HIS A 177 -0.21 13.47 8.56
N ASN A 178 -1.03 13.84 9.56
CA ASN A 178 -1.87 15.04 9.49
C ASN A 178 -1.09 16.35 9.43
N THR A 179 0.09 16.40 10.05
CA THR A 179 0.88 17.63 10.20
C THR A 179 2.29 17.52 9.60
N ASP A 180 2.77 16.32 9.36
CA ASP A 180 4.09 16.07 8.77
C ASP A 180 3.96 15.44 7.38
N PRO A 181 4.23 16.19 6.28
CA PRO A 181 4.16 15.65 4.93
C PRO A 181 5.24 14.61 4.62
N MET A 182 6.22 14.47 5.51
CA MET A 182 7.31 13.50 5.40
C MET A 182 7.07 12.23 6.22
N ALA A 183 5.90 12.12 6.86
CA ALA A 183 5.52 10.97 7.66
C ALA A 183 4.29 10.25 7.08
N VAL A 184 4.24 8.94 7.31
CA VAL A 184 3.13 8.07 6.94
C VAL A 184 2.71 7.27 8.16
N VAL A 185 1.41 7.21 8.41
CA VAL A 185 0.82 6.43 9.51
C VAL A 185 0.24 5.15 8.95
N LEU A 186 0.60 4.02 9.54
CA LEU A 186 -0.02 2.73 9.25
C LEU A 186 -1.20 2.53 10.21
N THR A 187 -2.42 2.60 9.70
CA THR A 187 -3.65 2.59 10.51
C THR A 187 -4.27 1.21 10.65
N ALA A 188 -3.85 0.23 9.85
CA ALA A 188 -4.25 -1.16 9.99
C ALA A 188 -3.07 -2.09 9.73
N CYS A 189 -3.12 -3.25 10.34
CA CYS A 189 -2.15 -4.33 10.17
C CYS A 189 -2.89 -5.60 9.76
N PRO A 190 -2.51 -6.27 8.67
CA PRO A 190 -3.19 -7.50 8.24
C PRO A 190 -2.91 -8.69 9.17
N PHE A 191 -2.01 -8.53 10.15
CA PHE A 191 -1.60 -9.60 11.07
C PHE A 191 -2.21 -9.51 12.45
N THR A 192 -2.90 -8.40 12.77
CA THR A 192 -3.51 -8.17 14.08
C THR A 192 -4.97 -7.80 13.93
N GLU A 193 -5.78 -8.20 14.90
CA GLU A 193 -7.15 -7.67 15.02
C GLU A 193 -7.12 -6.21 15.51
N PRO A 194 -8.04 -5.37 15.03
CA PRO A 194 -8.16 -4.00 15.51
C PRO A 194 -8.31 -3.96 17.06
N GLY A 195 -7.47 -3.16 17.70
CA GLY A 195 -7.48 -3.01 19.15
C GLY A 195 -6.81 -4.13 19.95
N THR A 196 -6.20 -5.11 19.29
CA THR A 196 -5.42 -6.18 19.93
C THR A 196 -3.97 -6.14 19.42
N PRO A 197 -3.13 -5.25 19.96
CA PRO A 197 -1.73 -5.17 19.55
C PRO A 197 -1.00 -6.48 19.90
N ASP A 198 -0.16 -6.95 18.99
CA ASP A 198 0.74 -8.09 19.20
C ASP A 198 2.18 -7.63 18.89
N ASP A 199 3.06 -7.79 19.88
CA ASP A 199 4.45 -7.30 19.82
C ASP A 199 5.22 -7.93 18.64
N LEU A 200 5.03 -9.22 18.39
CA LEU A 200 5.69 -9.92 17.31
C LEU A 200 5.12 -9.50 15.95
N ALA A 201 3.81 -9.23 15.86
CA ALA A 201 3.23 -8.68 14.64
C ALA A 201 3.75 -7.27 14.34
N LEU A 202 4.04 -6.47 15.38
CA LEU A 202 4.71 -5.17 15.22
C LEU A 202 6.15 -5.34 14.71
N GLU A 203 6.90 -6.33 15.22
CA GLU A 203 8.25 -6.63 14.73
C GLU A 203 8.25 -7.17 13.30
N LEU A 204 7.25 -7.98 12.92
CA LEU A 204 7.05 -8.41 11.52
C LEU A 204 6.87 -7.18 10.59
N ARG A 205 5.98 -6.27 10.97
CA ARG A 205 5.75 -5.02 10.25
C ARG A 205 7.01 -4.16 10.19
N ARG A 206 7.75 -4.08 11.29
CA ARG A 206 9.01 -3.34 11.35
C ARG A 206 10.01 -3.88 10.34
N GLY A 207 10.22 -5.20 10.29
CA GLY A 207 11.09 -5.84 9.32
C GLY A 207 10.73 -5.53 7.87
N ILE A 208 9.43 -5.53 7.54
CA ILE A 208 8.95 -5.16 6.20
C ILE A 208 9.30 -3.70 5.87
N VAL A 209 8.95 -2.76 6.75
CA VAL A 209 9.15 -1.33 6.50
C VAL A 209 10.63 -0.99 6.43
N GLU A 210 11.43 -1.46 7.37
CA GLU A 210 12.88 -1.25 7.39
C GLU A 210 13.51 -1.75 6.09
N ARG A 211 13.17 -2.95 5.65
CA ARG A 211 13.73 -3.54 4.42
C ARG A 211 13.33 -2.78 3.16
N VAL A 212 12.08 -2.30 3.08
CA VAL A 212 11.63 -1.45 1.97
C VAL A 212 12.49 -0.19 1.87
N PHE A 213 12.71 0.50 2.98
CA PHE A 213 13.52 1.72 3.01
C PHE A 213 15.01 1.43 2.77
N GLU A 214 15.56 0.34 3.32
CA GLU A 214 16.93 -0.09 3.02
C GLU A 214 17.15 -0.26 1.52
N ARG A 215 16.26 -0.99 0.84
CA ARG A 215 16.40 -1.24 -0.60
C ARG A 215 16.19 -0.01 -1.47
N THR A 216 15.33 0.91 -1.05
CA THR A 216 14.84 1.99 -1.91
C THR A 216 15.36 3.36 -1.55
N ALA A 217 15.71 3.62 -0.29
CA ALA A 217 16.10 4.95 0.21
C ALA A 217 17.52 5.04 0.74
N THR A 218 18.26 3.94 0.90
CA THR A 218 19.63 3.97 1.42
C THR A 218 20.52 4.90 0.61
N GLY A 219 21.09 5.89 1.31
CA GLY A 219 21.98 6.91 0.74
C GLY A 219 21.27 8.09 0.07
N PHE A 220 19.93 8.11 0.06
CA PHE A 220 19.13 9.26 -0.40
C PHE A 220 18.43 9.96 0.75
N ALA A 221 17.93 9.20 1.72
CA ALA A 221 17.23 9.72 2.88
C ALA A 221 17.59 8.91 4.13
N THR A 222 17.39 9.53 5.28
CA THR A 222 17.34 8.86 6.59
C THR A 222 15.87 8.68 6.97
N TRP A 223 15.56 7.60 7.67
CA TRP A 223 14.20 7.28 8.10
C TRP A 223 14.22 6.74 9.54
N SER A 224 13.12 6.91 10.23
CA SER A 224 12.85 6.31 11.52
C SER A 224 11.47 5.66 11.53
N LEU A 225 11.29 4.64 12.34
CA LEU A 225 10.02 4.00 12.58
C LEU A 225 9.67 4.16 14.05
N GLU A 226 8.55 4.83 14.30
CA GLU A 226 8.01 5.04 15.65
C GLU A 226 6.75 4.19 15.81
N THR A 227 6.52 3.69 17.01
CA THR A 227 5.30 2.98 17.41
C THR A 227 4.64 3.78 18.51
N ASP A 228 3.44 4.25 18.27
CA ASP A 228 2.59 4.89 19.27
C ASP A 228 2.04 3.85 20.26
#